data_2ff82bc20e1827a1e571c35c327b02de
#
_entry.id   2ff82bc20e1827a1e571c35c327b02de
#
_cell.length_a   1.000
_cell.length_b   1.000
_cell.length_c   1.000
_cell.angle_alpha   90.00
_cell.angle_beta   90.00
_cell.angle_gamma   90.00
#
_symmetry.space_group_name_H-M   'P 1'
#
loop_
_entity.id
_entity.type
_entity.pdbx_description
1 polymer ?
#
loop_
_entity_poly.entity_id
_entity_poly.type
_entity_poly.pdbx_seq_one_letter_code
_entity_poly.pdbx_strand_id
1 'polypeptide(L)'
;MCDRPEKYEALQREWEGTGLTVLRDGHLVSRQSDFIVYSVEAGNIHSVVKEYGPSTKVGAIVAGQTSVKAPEREAFETYLPRDVYIVSCHSLHGPHVDPRGQPLVLIQHRAPDEKMRLVERILACLESRYVYMSYDEHDTVTANTQAVTHAAFLTMGTAWAQLQAYPWATGKNPGGMETVKIYLCLRIYGAKWHVYAGLALLNPQASVQVTQFAKSATALFQLMLEGRYDALAARVMAARRSVFGWRDTEEGQDVPGHTRILVSDGMLDEFYVIAERVSKGERGAQEAVRAAREEPPPANSHLSLLAIVDCWHVLGIDPYRHLELAATPVFRMWIGVTQNLFRSPERVLAACRAGVYDVSFRADDLEFVVAARGWAPVSYTHLRAHETRGH
;
A
#
# COMPACT_ATOMS: atom_id res chain seq x y z
N MET A 1 -17.07 -25.32 2.36
CA MET A 1 -16.96 -23.84 2.35
C MET A 1 -18.31 -23.19 2.17
N CYS A 2 -18.46 -21.89 2.48
CA CYS A 2 -19.64 -21.10 2.17
C CYS A 2 -19.22 -19.68 1.75
N ASP A 3 -20.12 -18.98 1.07
CA ASP A 3 -20.06 -17.54 0.79
C ASP A 3 -21.44 -16.94 1.08
N ARG A 4 -21.70 -15.72 0.65
CA ARG A 4 -23.00 -15.07 0.80
C ARG A 4 -24.12 -15.91 0.18
N PRO A 5 -25.31 -15.91 0.77
CA PRO A 5 -26.42 -16.78 0.35
C PRO A 5 -26.75 -16.72 -1.16
N GLU A 6 -26.67 -15.52 -1.75
CA GLU A 6 -26.94 -15.30 -3.17
C GLU A 6 -25.91 -15.96 -4.11
N LYS A 7 -24.73 -16.34 -3.60
CA LYS A 7 -23.69 -17.01 -4.37
C LYS A 7 -23.73 -18.55 -4.28
N TYR A 8 -24.56 -19.10 -3.41
CA TYR A 8 -24.56 -20.52 -3.10
C TYR A 8 -24.67 -21.41 -4.36
N GLU A 9 -25.66 -21.15 -5.21
CA GLU A 9 -25.90 -21.98 -6.41
C GLU A 9 -24.78 -21.84 -7.46
N ALA A 10 -24.20 -20.64 -7.57
CA ALA A 10 -23.07 -20.39 -8.48
C ALA A 10 -21.83 -21.16 -8.01
N LEU A 11 -21.51 -21.06 -6.73
CA LEU A 11 -20.39 -21.79 -6.13
C LEU A 11 -20.56 -23.30 -6.19
N GLN A 12 -21.77 -23.79 -5.96
CA GLN A 12 -22.07 -25.23 -6.02
C GLN A 12 -21.77 -25.78 -7.41
N ARG A 13 -22.18 -25.05 -8.48
CA ARG A 13 -21.90 -25.42 -9.87
C ARG A 13 -20.40 -25.30 -10.22
N GLU A 14 -19.76 -24.25 -9.74
CA GLU A 14 -18.33 -24.00 -10.00
C GLU A 14 -17.44 -25.12 -9.42
N TRP A 15 -17.79 -25.62 -8.23
CA TRP A 15 -17.00 -26.61 -7.51
C TRP A 15 -17.53 -28.02 -7.58
N GLU A 16 -18.53 -28.29 -8.44
CA GLU A 16 -19.08 -29.61 -8.64
C GLU A 16 -18.00 -30.59 -9.18
N GLY A 17 -17.91 -31.78 -8.61
CA GLY A 17 -16.94 -32.80 -9.00
C GLY A 17 -15.52 -32.60 -8.50
N THR A 18 -15.21 -31.48 -7.82
CA THR A 18 -13.86 -31.21 -7.30
C THR A 18 -13.58 -31.88 -5.94
N GLY A 19 -14.58 -32.48 -5.29
CA GLY A 19 -14.49 -33.02 -3.94
C GLY A 19 -14.71 -31.97 -2.85
N LEU A 20 -14.90 -30.69 -3.20
CA LEU A 20 -15.20 -29.62 -2.25
C LEU A 20 -16.71 -29.58 -1.93
N THR A 21 -17.03 -29.48 -0.65
CA THR A 21 -18.41 -29.34 -0.18
C THR A 21 -18.76 -27.86 -0.01
N VAL A 22 -19.74 -27.40 -0.77
CA VAL A 22 -20.33 -26.06 -0.63
C VAL A 22 -21.53 -26.16 0.29
N LEU A 23 -21.52 -25.43 1.41
CA LEU A 23 -22.58 -25.38 2.39
C LEU A 23 -23.38 -24.07 2.27
N ARG A 24 -24.67 -24.12 2.66
CA ARG A 24 -25.57 -22.98 2.48
C ARG A 24 -25.28 -21.81 3.40
N ASP A 25 -24.72 -22.07 4.57
CA ASP A 25 -24.43 -21.04 5.55
C ASP A 25 -23.16 -21.31 6.36
N GLY A 26 -22.64 -20.27 7.04
CA GLY A 26 -21.44 -20.34 7.85
C GLY A 26 -21.62 -21.11 9.15
N HIS A 27 -22.84 -21.26 9.68
CA HIS A 27 -23.10 -22.06 10.87
C HIS A 27 -22.79 -23.54 10.63
N LEU A 28 -23.14 -24.05 9.45
CA LEU A 28 -22.82 -25.41 9.05
C LEU A 28 -21.30 -25.62 8.90
N VAL A 29 -20.61 -24.63 8.30
CA VAL A 29 -19.14 -24.68 8.22
C VAL A 29 -18.52 -24.67 9.62
N SER A 30 -18.94 -23.76 10.49
CA SER A 30 -18.41 -23.59 11.84
C SER A 30 -18.58 -24.84 12.71
N ARG A 31 -19.70 -25.57 12.57
CA ARG A 31 -19.99 -26.79 13.36
C ARG A 31 -19.23 -28.01 12.87
N GLN A 32 -18.83 -28.08 11.60
CA GLN A 32 -18.26 -29.31 11.01
C GLN A 32 -16.74 -29.23 10.84
N SER A 33 -16.16 -28.02 10.86
CA SER A 33 -14.75 -27.82 10.53
C SER A 33 -13.86 -27.82 11.77
N ASP A 34 -12.71 -28.50 11.68
CA ASP A 34 -11.65 -28.49 12.69
C ASP A 34 -10.67 -27.32 12.50
N PHE A 35 -10.57 -26.80 11.25
CA PHE A 35 -9.82 -25.60 10.90
C PHE A 35 -10.67 -24.72 10.00
N ILE A 36 -10.87 -23.46 10.39
CA ILE A 36 -11.73 -22.49 9.73
C ILE A 36 -10.90 -21.29 9.34
N VAL A 37 -11.01 -20.86 8.08
CA VAL A 37 -10.39 -19.63 7.59
C VAL A 37 -11.48 -18.64 7.18
N TYR A 38 -11.57 -17.52 7.90
CA TYR A 38 -12.41 -16.39 7.53
C TYR A 38 -11.71 -15.57 6.45
N SER A 39 -12.11 -15.75 5.19
CA SER A 39 -11.60 -15.03 4.03
C SER A 39 -12.60 -13.96 3.60
N VAL A 40 -12.76 -12.96 4.43
CA VAL A 40 -13.68 -11.83 4.23
C VAL A 40 -12.94 -10.50 4.28
N GLU A 41 -13.56 -9.46 3.74
CA GLU A 41 -13.00 -8.11 3.83
C GLU A 41 -12.90 -7.64 5.29
N ALA A 42 -11.84 -6.90 5.63
CA ALA A 42 -11.60 -6.43 6.99
C ALA A 42 -12.77 -5.65 7.59
N GLY A 43 -13.51 -4.88 6.76
CA GLY A 43 -14.70 -4.15 7.20
C GLY A 43 -15.91 -5.03 7.53
N ASN A 44 -15.93 -6.28 7.07
CA ASN A 44 -17.03 -7.23 7.27
C ASN A 44 -16.73 -8.30 8.32
N ILE A 45 -15.47 -8.43 8.75
CA ILE A 45 -15.03 -9.52 9.64
C ILE A 45 -15.83 -9.55 10.94
N HIS A 46 -16.10 -8.39 11.51
CA HIS A 46 -16.83 -8.26 12.76
C HIS A 46 -18.26 -8.85 12.68
N SER A 47 -19.02 -8.48 11.65
CA SER A 47 -20.39 -8.96 11.44
C SER A 47 -20.42 -10.46 11.15
N VAL A 48 -19.50 -10.96 10.33
CA VAL A 48 -19.44 -12.37 9.95
C VAL A 48 -19.03 -13.25 11.11
N VAL A 49 -18.05 -12.86 11.92
CA VAL A 49 -17.64 -13.60 13.11
C VAL A 49 -18.69 -13.51 14.22
N LYS A 50 -19.36 -12.37 14.38
CA LYS A 50 -20.49 -12.23 15.30
C LYS A 50 -21.60 -13.24 14.99
N GLU A 51 -21.90 -13.44 13.71
CA GLU A 51 -22.96 -14.36 13.28
C GLU A 51 -22.53 -15.83 13.41
N TYR A 52 -21.40 -16.21 12.83
CA TYR A 52 -21.00 -17.63 12.71
C TYR A 52 -20.06 -18.13 13.79
N GLY A 53 -19.31 -17.23 14.43
CA GLY A 53 -18.32 -17.55 15.46
C GLY A 53 -18.87 -18.34 16.65
N PRO A 54 -20.04 -17.98 17.23
CA PRO A 54 -20.65 -18.72 18.35
C PRO A 54 -21.00 -20.18 18.02
N SER A 55 -21.11 -20.53 16.73
CA SER A 55 -21.38 -21.90 16.28
C SER A 55 -20.12 -22.74 16.05
N THR A 56 -18.94 -22.20 16.33
CA THR A 56 -17.67 -22.89 16.09
C THR A 56 -17.54 -24.14 16.95
N LYS A 57 -17.14 -25.25 16.35
CA LYS A 57 -16.90 -26.52 17.00
C LYS A 57 -15.86 -26.39 18.13
N VAL A 58 -16.14 -26.98 19.28
CA VAL A 58 -15.21 -27.04 20.43
C VAL A 58 -13.85 -27.57 20.00
N GLY A 59 -12.78 -26.88 20.40
CA GLY A 59 -11.40 -27.24 20.08
C GLY A 59 -10.97 -27.02 18.63
N ALA A 60 -11.83 -26.43 17.79
CA ALA A 60 -11.47 -26.03 16.44
C ALA A 60 -10.43 -24.89 16.45
N ILE A 61 -9.72 -24.74 15.36
CA ILE A 61 -8.77 -23.66 15.13
C ILE A 61 -9.39 -22.67 14.14
N VAL A 62 -9.36 -21.38 14.48
CA VAL A 62 -9.86 -20.30 13.61
C VAL A 62 -8.70 -19.45 13.15
N ALA A 63 -8.69 -19.16 11.85
CA ALA A 63 -7.79 -18.25 11.19
C ALA A 63 -8.58 -17.18 10.43
N GLY A 64 -7.95 -16.05 10.14
CA GLY A 64 -8.46 -15.03 9.24
C GLY A 64 -7.44 -14.67 8.17
N GLN A 65 -7.92 -14.24 7.01
CA GLN A 65 -7.10 -13.85 5.87
C GLN A 65 -7.22 -12.34 5.57
N THR A 66 -7.63 -11.56 6.57
CA THR A 66 -7.80 -10.11 6.40
C THR A 66 -6.45 -9.40 6.25
N SER A 67 -6.44 -8.35 5.44
CA SER A 67 -5.25 -7.52 5.20
C SER A 67 -4.94 -6.53 6.34
N VAL A 68 -5.89 -6.32 7.25
CA VAL A 68 -5.74 -5.56 8.49
C VAL A 68 -6.15 -6.45 9.64
N LYS A 69 -5.31 -6.60 10.63
CA LYS A 69 -5.49 -7.60 11.70
C LYS A 69 -6.16 -7.07 12.96
N ALA A 70 -6.14 -5.77 13.22
CA ALA A 70 -6.79 -5.21 14.39
C ALA A 70 -8.30 -5.52 14.47
N PRO A 71 -9.12 -5.28 13.41
CA PRO A 71 -10.55 -5.64 13.43
C PRO A 71 -10.80 -7.15 13.54
N GLU A 72 -9.92 -7.97 12.94
CA GLU A 72 -10.01 -9.43 13.01
C GLU A 72 -9.76 -9.94 14.43
N ARG A 73 -8.70 -9.43 15.08
CA ARG A 73 -8.40 -9.78 16.48
C ARG A 73 -9.57 -9.43 17.38
N GLU A 74 -10.09 -8.22 17.27
CA GLU A 74 -11.23 -7.77 18.08
C GLU A 74 -12.47 -8.67 17.89
N ALA A 75 -12.80 -9.00 16.64
CA ALA A 75 -13.92 -9.87 16.33
C ALA A 75 -13.72 -11.28 16.90
N PHE A 76 -12.53 -11.85 16.78
CA PHE A 76 -12.21 -13.18 17.29
C PHE A 76 -12.23 -13.23 18.82
N GLU A 77 -11.67 -12.23 19.49
CA GLU A 77 -11.67 -12.14 20.95
C GLU A 77 -13.08 -11.96 21.51
N THR A 78 -13.94 -11.20 20.81
CA THR A 78 -15.27 -10.85 21.27
C THR A 78 -16.28 -11.98 21.06
N TYR A 79 -16.25 -12.65 19.92
CA TYR A 79 -17.36 -13.53 19.51
C TYR A 79 -17.00 -15.03 19.47
N LEU A 80 -15.71 -15.41 19.41
CA LEU A 80 -15.37 -16.82 19.43
C LEU A 80 -15.42 -17.39 20.86
N PRO A 81 -15.99 -18.58 21.05
CA PRO A 81 -15.95 -19.31 22.33
C PRO A 81 -14.53 -19.45 22.86
N ARG A 82 -14.38 -19.54 24.19
CA ARG A 82 -13.06 -19.59 24.83
C ARG A 82 -12.31 -20.90 24.59
N ASP A 83 -13.01 -21.96 24.23
CA ASP A 83 -12.50 -23.28 23.90
C ASP A 83 -12.11 -23.43 22.41
N VAL A 84 -12.21 -22.37 21.64
CA VAL A 84 -11.74 -22.26 20.25
C VAL A 84 -10.33 -21.67 20.23
N TYR A 85 -9.44 -22.28 19.46
CA TYR A 85 -8.07 -21.79 19.28
C TYR A 85 -8.00 -20.74 18.16
N ILE A 86 -7.08 -19.78 18.27
CA ILE A 86 -6.86 -18.74 17.26
C ILE A 86 -5.41 -18.81 16.78
N VAL A 87 -5.24 -19.19 15.50
CA VAL A 87 -3.98 -19.11 14.77
C VAL A 87 -4.29 -18.44 13.43
N SER A 88 -4.08 -17.15 13.35
CA SER A 88 -4.42 -16.38 12.15
C SER A 88 -3.36 -16.47 11.06
N CYS A 89 -3.71 -16.14 9.82
CA CYS A 89 -2.80 -16.16 8.69
C CYS A 89 -3.08 -15.00 7.73
N HIS A 90 -2.07 -14.64 6.89
CA HIS A 90 -2.23 -13.68 5.81
C HIS A 90 -1.21 -13.94 4.71
N SER A 91 -1.67 -14.16 3.47
CA SER A 91 -0.80 -14.48 2.33
C SER A 91 -0.05 -13.28 1.75
N LEU A 92 -0.40 -12.04 2.12
CA LEU A 92 0.23 -10.80 1.62
C LEU A 92 0.20 -10.62 0.09
N HIS A 93 -0.45 -11.49 -0.65
CA HIS A 93 -0.60 -11.43 -2.11
C HIS A 93 -2.03 -11.76 -2.54
N GLY A 94 -2.38 -11.38 -3.78
CA GLY A 94 -3.70 -11.66 -4.35
C GLY A 94 -3.88 -13.12 -4.78
N PRO A 95 -5.13 -13.54 -5.06
CA PRO A 95 -5.48 -14.94 -5.32
C PRO A 95 -4.88 -15.53 -6.61
N HIS A 96 -4.39 -14.70 -7.51
CA HIS A 96 -3.79 -15.14 -8.79
C HIS A 96 -2.28 -15.30 -8.75
N VAL A 97 -1.65 -15.10 -7.58
CA VAL A 97 -0.21 -15.27 -7.39
C VAL A 97 0.05 -16.70 -6.93
N ASP A 98 1.02 -17.40 -7.55
CA ASP A 98 1.48 -18.70 -7.09
C ASP A 98 2.01 -18.56 -5.65
N PRO A 99 1.48 -19.30 -4.67
CA PRO A 99 1.88 -19.17 -3.27
C PRO A 99 3.28 -19.71 -2.99
N ARG A 100 3.86 -20.52 -3.87
CA ARG A 100 5.16 -21.17 -3.66
C ARG A 100 6.27 -20.15 -3.45
N GLY A 101 6.98 -20.28 -2.34
CA GLY A 101 8.04 -19.36 -1.93
C GLY A 101 7.58 -17.97 -1.52
N GLN A 102 6.30 -17.63 -1.67
CA GLN A 102 5.75 -16.35 -1.20
C GLN A 102 5.64 -16.33 0.34
N PRO A 103 5.73 -15.16 0.97
CA PRO A 103 5.53 -15.07 2.41
C PRO A 103 4.08 -15.39 2.78
N LEU A 104 3.92 -16.21 3.81
CA LEU A 104 2.66 -16.48 4.47
C LEU A 104 2.83 -16.14 5.96
N VAL A 105 2.17 -15.10 6.42
CA VAL A 105 2.19 -14.70 7.82
C VAL A 105 1.36 -15.69 8.63
N LEU A 106 1.90 -16.12 9.76
CA LEU A 106 1.22 -16.92 10.77
C LEU A 106 1.28 -16.19 12.12
N ILE A 107 0.13 -16.06 12.77
CA ILE A 107 -0.04 -15.34 14.04
C ILE A 107 -0.62 -16.31 15.07
N GLN A 108 0.23 -16.78 15.98
CA GLN A 108 -0.21 -17.56 17.12
C GLN A 108 -0.77 -16.62 18.20
N HIS A 109 -2.08 -16.67 18.43
CA HIS A 109 -2.71 -15.75 19.37
C HIS A 109 -3.27 -16.48 20.60
N ARG A 110 -4.32 -17.27 20.44
CA ARG A 110 -4.97 -18.05 21.52
C ARG A 110 -4.88 -19.54 21.19
N ALA A 111 -3.65 -20.06 21.15
CA ALA A 111 -3.40 -21.45 20.81
C ALA A 111 -2.07 -21.93 21.41
N PRO A 112 -1.97 -23.20 21.85
CA PRO A 112 -0.70 -23.80 22.21
C PRO A 112 0.12 -24.13 20.94
N ASP A 113 1.43 -24.35 21.12
CA ASP A 113 2.38 -24.64 20.03
C ASP A 113 1.97 -25.86 19.19
N GLU A 114 1.32 -26.84 19.80
CA GLU A 114 0.81 -28.00 19.08
C GLU A 114 -0.20 -27.63 18.00
N LYS A 115 -1.10 -26.68 18.29
CA LYS A 115 -2.09 -26.17 17.34
C LYS A 115 -1.45 -25.31 16.26
N MET A 116 -0.43 -24.54 16.62
CA MET A 116 0.36 -23.78 15.64
C MET A 116 1.04 -24.73 14.65
N ARG A 117 1.75 -25.77 15.14
CA ARG A 117 2.37 -26.80 14.29
C ARG A 117 1.35 -27.58 13.44
N LEU A 118 0.13 -27.74 13.91
CA LEU A 118 -0.93 -28.34 13.11
C LEU A 118 -1.32 -27.44 11.94
N VAL A 119 -1.48 -26.13 12.16
CA VAL A 119 -1.78 -25.16 11.08
C VAL A 119 -0.64 -25.13 10.06
N GLU A 120 0.62 -25.12 10.49
CA GLU A 120 1.78 -25.21 9.58
C GLU A 120 1.70 -26.44 8.68
N ARG A 121 1.38 -27.60 9.25
CA ARG A 121 1.23 -28.85 8.45
C ARG A 121 0.06 -28.79 7.48
N ILE A 122 -1.08 -28.19 7.88
CA ILE A 122 -2.24 -28.02 7.00
C ILE A 122 -1.89 -27.11 5.82
N LEU A 123 -1.18 -26.02 6.07
CA LEU A 123 -0.82 -25.03 5.05
C LEU A 123 0.45 -25.38 4.27
N ALA A 124 1.16 -26.47 4.62
CA ALA A 124 2.39 -26.88 3.96
C ALA A 124 2.22 -27.16 2.45
N CYS A 125 1.00 -27.54 2.03
CA CYS A 125 0.67 -27.75 0.62
C CYS A 125 0.81 -26.48 -0.25
N LEU A 126 0.83 -25.29 0.36
CA LEU A 126 1.03 -24.03 -0.34
C LEU A 126 2.52 -23.77 -0.67
N GLU A 127 3.44 -24.52 -0.08
CA GLU A 127 4.89 -24.34 -0.23
C GLU A 127 5.36 -22.90 0.01
N SER A 128 4.62 -22.16 0.83
CA SER A 128 4.91 -20.77 1.18
C SER A 128 5.99 -20.68 2.25
N ARG A 129 6.72 -19.57 2.30
CA ARG A 129 7.67 -19.26 3.35
C ARG A 129 6.94 -18.68 4.56
N TYR A 130 6.87 -19.41 5.67
CA TYR A 130 6.21 -18.91 6.89
C TYR A 130 6.97 -17.76 7.52
N VAL A 131 6.20 -16.76 7.97
CA VAL A 131 6.70 -15.60 8.71
C VAL A 131 5.86 -15.45 9.97
N TYR A 132 6.51 -15.49 11.10
CA TYR A 132 5.85 -15.41 12.41
C TYR A 132 5.88 -14.00 12.93
N MET A 133 4.74 -13.49 13.38
CA MET A 133 4.60 -12.18 14.00
C MET A 133 3.33 -12.11 14.86
N SER A 134 3.22 -11.08 15.68
CA SER A 134 2.00 -10.73 16.38
C SER A 134 1.03 -9.97 15.47
N TYR A 135 -0.19 -9.75 15.93
CA TYR A 135 -1.19 -8.90 15.27
C TYR A 135 -0.69 -7.46 15.08
N ASP A 136 -0.06 -6.91 16.12
CA ASP A 136 0.43 -5.52 16.10
C ASP A 136 1.64 -5.35 15.17
N GLU A 137 2.55 -6.33 15.13
CA GLU A 137 3.67 -6.35 14.18
C GLU A 137 3.16 -6.44 12.73
N HIS A 138 2.16 -7.31 12.48
CA HIS A 138 1.55 -7.40 11.15
C HIS A 138 0.99 -6.06 10.69
N ASP A 139 0.19 -5.40 11.53
CA ASP A 139 -0.43 -4.13 11.17
C ASP A 139 0.61 -3.00 11.03
N THR A 140 1.69 -3.03 11.79
CA THR A 140 2.83 -2.14 11.60
C THR A 140 3.52 -2.38 10.25
N VAL A 141 3.78 -3.64 9.88
CA VAL A 141 4.40 -4.00 8.60
C VAL A 141 3.52 -3.56 7.43
N THR A 142 2.22 -3.85 7.48
CA THR A 142 1.29 -3.48 6.41
C THR A 142 1.06 -1.97 6.32
N ALA A 143 1.09 -1.24 7.44
CA ALA A 143 1.07 0.21 7.43
C ALA A 143 2.31 0.77 6.74
N ASN A 144 3.50 0.32 7.13
CA ASN A 144 4.78 0.82 6.61
C ASN A 144 4.97 0.54 5.10
N THR A 145 4.40 -0.55 4.60
CA THR A 145 4.61 -0.97 3.21
C THR A 145 3.46 -0.60 2.27
N GLN A 146 2.24 -0.46 2.77
CA GLN A 146 1.07 -0.35 1.89
C GLN A 146 0.21 0.88 2.19
N ALA A 147 -0.09 1.16 3.45
CA ALA A 147 -1.13 2.11 3.79
C ALA A 147 -0.84 3.55 3.33
N VAL A 148 0.32 4.10 3.69
CA VAL A 148 0.69 5.46 3.26
C VAL A 148 0.93 5.55 1.75
N THR A 149 1.43 4.47 1.14
CA THR A 149 1.57 4.39 -0.32
C THR A 149 0.22 4.45 -1.02
N HIS A 150 -0.75 3.68 -0.55
CA HIS A 150 -2.11 3.73 -1.08
C HIS A 150 -2.74 5.11 -0.86
N ALA A 151 -2.58 5.71 0.32
CA ALA A 151 -3.05 7.05 0.61
C ALA A 151 -2.45 8.11 -0.34
N ALA A 152 -1.15 8.00 -0.66
CA ALA A 152 -0.49 8.91 -1.60
C ALA A 152 -1.12 8.83 -3.01
N PHE A 153 -1.41 7.63 -3.51
CA PHE A 153 -2.06 7.45 -4.81
C PHE A 153 -3.53 7.87 -4.81
N LEU A 154 -4.27 7.58 -3.73
CA LEU A 154 -5.63 8.06 -3.56
C LEU A 154 -5.67 9.60 -3.52
N THR A 155 -4.70 10.22 -2.87
CA THR A 155 -4.52 11.67 -2.85
C THR A 155 -4.29 12.24 -4.26
N MET A 156 -3.39 11.64 -5.05
CA MET A 156 -3.14 12.09 -6.43
C MET A 156 -4.39 12.00 -7.29
N GLY A 157 -5.10 10.89 -7.27
CA GLY A 157 -6.34 10.73 -8.03
C GLY A 157 -7.45 11.69 -7.59
N THR A 158 -7.54 11.98 -6.28
CA THR A 158 -8.48 12.98 -5.75
C THR A 158 -8.13 14.38 -6.26
N ALA A 159 -6.86 14.75 -6.25
CA ALA A 159 -6.39 16.04 -6.77
C ALA A 159 -6.72 16.21 -8.27
N TRP A 160 -6.45 15.19 -9.09
CA TRP A 160 -6.81 15.22 -10.52
C TRP A 160 -8.32 15.32 -10.75
N ALA A 161 -9.12 14.65 -9.93
CA ALA A 161 -10.58 14.73 -10.02
C ALA A 161 -11.10 16.13 -9.67
N GLN A 162 -10.52 16.80 -8.67
CA GLN A 162 -10.87 18.17 -8.28
C GLN A 162 -10.48 19.21 -9.33
N LEU A 163 -9.30 19.05 -9.93
CA LEU A 163 -8.84 19.89 -11.05
C LEU A 163 -9.60 19.61 -12.35
N GLN A 164 -10.31 18.50 -12.45
CA GLN A 164 -10.86 17.97 -13.71
C GLN A 164 -9.80 17.86 -14.82
N ALA A 165 -8.55 17.72 -14.45
CA ALA A 165 -7.38 17.67 -15.32
C ALA A 165 -6.64 16.35 -15.11
N TYR A 166 -7.01 15.35 -15.91
CA TYR A 166 -6.39 14.03 -15.84
C TYR A 166 -5.15 14.00 -16.75
N PRO A 167 -3.99 13.53 -16.27
CA PRO A 167 -2.74 13.53 -17.03
C PRO A 167 -2.84 12.86 -18.40
N TRP A 168 -3.62 11.77 -18.50
CA TRP A 168 -3.85 11.04 -19.77
C TRP A 168 -4.78 11.78 -20.73
N ALA A 169 -5.61 12.72 -20.25
CA ALA A 169 -6.53 13.50 -21.09
C ALA A 169 -5.92 14.81 -21.56
N THR A 170 -4.97 15.36 -20.82
CA THR A 170 -4.33 16.66 -21.15
C THR A 170 -3.23 16.54 -22.19
N GLY A 171 -2.83 15.33 -22.57
CA GLY A 171 -1.70 15.09 -23.48
C GLY A 171 -0.34 15.50 -22.92
N LYS A 172 -0.28 15.97 -21.69
CA LYS A 172 0.96 16.33 -21.00
C LYS A 172 1.56 15.07 -20.38
N ASN A 173 2.67 14.59 -20.91
CA ASN A 173 3.43 13.50 -20.29
C ASN A 173 4.72 14.09 -19.70
N PRO A 174 4.76 14.31 -18.38
CA PRO A 174 5.86 15.05 -17.73
C PRO A 174 7.13 14.20 -17.50
N GLY A 175 7.28 13.06 -18.18
CA GLY A 175 8.48 12.23 -18.10
C GLY A 175 8.32 10.94 -17.30
N GLY A 176 9.39 10.13 -17.24
CA GLY A 176 9.35 8.75 -16.78
C GLY A 176 8.82 8.55 -15.35
N MET A 177 9.26 9.34 -14.38
CA MET A 177 8.79 9.23 -12.99
C MET A 177 7.30 9.54 -12.86
N GLU A 178 6.81 10.57 -13.53
CA GLU A 178 5.40 10.95 -13.51
C GLU A 178 4.54 9.89 -14.22
N THR A 179 5.03 9.34 -15.33
CA THR A 179 4.37 8.25 -16.03
C THR A 179 4.17 7.04 -15.12
N VAL A 180 5.19 6.64 -14.37
CA VAL A 180 5.07 5.52 -13.41
C VAL A 180 4.02 5.84 -12.35
N LYS A 181 4.01 7.06 -11.80
CA LYS A 181 2.99 7.47 -10.82
C LYS A 181 1.57 7.38 -11.40
N ILE A 182 1.36 7.82 -12.64
CA ILE A 182 0.08 7.73 -13.34
C ILE A 182 -0.35 6.27 -13.47
N TYR A 183 0.50 5.38 -13.95
CA TYR A 183 0.17 3.95 -14.09
C TYR A 183 -0.15 3.27 -12.75
N LEU A 184 0.60 3.58 -11.71
CA LEU A 184 0.31 3.07 -10.37
C LEU A 184 -1.03 3.58 -9.85
N CYS A 185 -1.34 4.85 -10.08
CA CYS A 185 -2.61 5.44 -9.73
C CYS A 185 -3.78 4.75 -10.46
N LEU A 186 -3.67 4.59 -11.78
CA LEU A 186 -4.66 3.88 -12.59
C LEU A 186 -4.87 2.44 -12.14
N ARG A 187 -3.80 1.73 -11.78
CA ARG A 187 -3.88 0.37 -11.23
C ARG A 187 -4.66 0.34 -9.92
N ILE A 188 -4.45 1.32 -9.05
CA ILE A 188 -5.14 1.42 -7.75
C ILE A 188 -6.63 1.73 -7.96
N TYR A 189 -6.95 2.71 -8.81
CA TYR A 189 -8.33 3.08 -9.11
C TYR A 189 -9.06 2.04 -9.97
N GLY A 190 -8.36 1.22 -10.73
CA GLY A 190 -8.92 0.09 -11.47
C GLY A 190 -9.29 -1.12 -10.62
N ALA A 191 -8.86 -1.16 -9.36
CA ALA A 191 -9.21 -2.21 -8.42
C ALA A 191 -10.44 -1.83 -7.58
N LYS A 192 -10.98 -2.81 -6.85
CA LYS A 192 -12.08 -2.54 -5.92
C LYS A 192 -11.61 -1.59 -4.82
N TRP A 193 -12.36 -0.54 -4.57
CA TRP A 193 -11.99 0.56 -3.66
C TRP A 193 -11.60 0.10 -2.25
N HIS A 194 -12.26 -0.92 -1.70
CA HIS A 194 -12.01 -1.43 -0.35
C HIS A 194 -10.65 -2.12 -0.21
N VAL A 195 -10.03 -2.59 -1.31
CA VAL A 195 -8.71 -3.24 -1.27
C VAL A 195 -7.64 -2.24 -0.86
N TYR A 196 -7.68 -1.04 -1.41
CA TYR A 196 -6.66 -0.03 -1.17
C TYR A 196 -7.06 0.99 -0.08
N ALA A 197 -8.30 1.46 -0.12
CA ALA A 197 -8.79 2.38 0.90
C ALA A 197 -8.97 1.68 2.27
N GLY A 198 -9.41 0.42 2.28
CA GLY A 198 -9.57 -0.34 3.52
C GLY A 198 -8.26 -0.43 4.32
N LEU A 199 -7.15 -0.71 3.67
CA LEU A 199 -5.83 -0.74 4.32
C LEU A 199 -5.43 0.61 4.93
N ALA A 200 -5.69 1.70 4.22
CA ALA A 200 -5.37 3.05 4.69
C ALA A 200 -6.30 3.54 5.80
N LEU A 201 -7.54 3.04 5.87
CA LEU A 201 -8.58 3.53 6.77
C LEU A 201 -8.77 2.68 8.02
N LEU A 202 -8.63 1.34 7.91
CA LEU A 202 -8.94 0.40 8.99
C LEU A 202 -7.72 0.00 9.83
N ASN A 203 -6.51 0.27 9.35
CA ASN A 203 -5.29 -0.01 10.09
C ASN A 203 -4.97 1.15 11.05
N PRO A 204 -4.95 0.93 12.37
CA PRO A 204 -4.67 1.99 13.33
C PRO A 204 -3.32 2.67 13.12
N GLN A 205 -2.29 1.92 12.71
CA GLN A 205 -0.95 2.45 12.43
C GLN A 205 -0.93 3.31 11.16
N ALA A 206 -1.82 3.02 10.21
CA ALA A 206 -1.95 3.79 8.98
C ALA A 206 -2.41 5.23 9.23
N SER A 207 -3.31 5.44 10.19
CA SER A 207 -3.82 6.77 10.52
C SER A 207 -2.71 7.76 10.91
N VAL A 208 -1.73 7.29 11.69
CA VAL A 208 -0.55 8.10 12.07
C VAL A 208 0.26 8.48 10.84
N GLN A 209 0.48 7.52 9.93
CA GLN A 209 1.28 7.74 8.72
C GLN A 209 0.57 8.65 7.71
N VAL A 210 -0.72 8.43 7.46
CA VAL A 210 -1.54 9.28 6.56
C VAL A 210 -1.60 10.71 7.08
N THR A 211 -1.77 10.88 8.38
CA THR A 211 -1.76 12.21 9.02
C THR A 211 -0.39 12.88 8.88
N GLN A 212 0.71 12.15 9.10
CA GLN A 212 2.05 12.70 8.95
C GLN A 212 2.37 13.04 7.48
N PHE A 213 1.93 12.20 6.54
CA PHE A 213 2.09 12.47 5.11
C PHE A 213 1.42 13.79 4.69
N ALA A 214 0.19 14.03 5.16
CA ALA A 214 -0.51 15.29 4.93
C ALA A 214 0.20 16.49 5.57
N LYS A 215 0.74 16.34 6.78
CA LYS A 215 1.56 17.36 7.45
C LYS A 215 2.84 17.63 6.67
N SER A 216 3.53 16.61 6.21
CA SER A 216 4.74 16.72 5.40
C SER A 216 4.49 17.45 4.09
N ALA A 217 3.45 17.04 3.33
CA ALA A 217 3.05 17.72 2.10
C ALA A 217 2.73 19.19 2.33
N THR A 218 1.95 19.49 3.38
CA THR A 218 1.59 20.86 3.75
C THR A 218 2.81 21.71 4.08
N ALA A 219 3.71 21.20 4.93
CA ALA A 219 4.89 21.94 5.38
C ALA A 219 5.88 22.23 4.24
N LEU A 220 6.10 21.25 3.35
CA LEU A 220 6.95 21.45 2.17
C LEU A 220 6.34 22.47 1.22
N PHE A 221 5.03 22.37 0.95
CA PHE A 221 4.34 23.31 0.07
C PHE A 221 4.31 24.74 0.65
N GLN A 222 4.18 24.90 1.96
CA GLN A 222 4.30 26.22 2.62
C GLN A 222 5.67 26.85 2.37
N LEU A 223 6.76 26.08 2.49
CA LEU A 223 8.11 26.57 2.19
C LEU A 223 8.25 26.98 0.71
N MET A 224 7.60 26.25 -0.20
CA MET A 224 7.54 26.61 -1.64
C MET A 224 6.81 27.92 -1.86
N LEU A 225 5.64 28.12 -1.22
CA LEU A 225 4.86 29.36 -1.33
C LEU A 225 5.57 30.58 -0.73
N GLU A 226 6.30 30.37 0.38
CA GLU A 226 7.06 31.43 1.04
C GLU A 226 8.37 31.77 0.33
N GLY A 227 8.73 31.08 -0.76
CA GLY A 227 9.98 31.27 -1.48
C GLY A 227 11.24 30.85 -0.70
N ARG A 228 11.09 30.00 0.32
CA ARG A 228 12.16 29.60 1.26
C ARG A 228 12.98 28.42 0.75
N TYR A 229 13.68 28.60 -0.34
CA TYR A 229 14.46 27.55 -1.01
C TYR A 229 15.45 26.86 -0.06
N ASP A 230 16.26 27.62 0.66
CA ASP A 230 17.30 27.03 1.53
C ASP A 230 16.71 26.19 2.65
N ALA A 231 15.61 26.61 3.25
CA ALA A 231 14.91 25.84 4.26
C ALA A 231 14.28 24.57 3.70
N LEU A 232 13.68 24.64 2.51
CA LEU A 232 13.13 23.50 1.79
C LEU A 232 14.24 22.49 1.45
N ALA A 233 15.31 22.95 0.82
CA ALA A 233 16.46 22.13 0.44
C ALA A 233 17.09 21.44 1.66
N ALA A 234 17.36 22.19 2.74
CA ALA A 234 17.92 21.63 3.96
C ALA A 234 17.06 20.53 4.57
N ARG A 235 15.73 20.72 4.63
CA ARG A 235 14.78 19.74 5.14
C ARG A 235 14.75 18.48 4.29
N VAL A 236 14.64 18.62 2.98
CA VAL A 236 14.58 17.47 2.06
C VAL A 236 15.90 16.71 2.03
N MET A 237 17.05 17.41 2.08
CA MET A 237 18.37 16.76 2.16
C MET A 237 18.60 16.05 3.50
N ALA A 238 18.06 16.55 4.60
CA ALA A 238 18.06 15.84 5.88
C ALA A 238 17.24 14.54 5.80
N ALA A 239 16.06 14.58 5.19
CA ALA A 239 15.23 13.41 4.96
C ALA A 239 15.94 12.39 4.04
N ARG A 240 16.60 12.85 2.95
CA ARG A 240 17.43 12.03 2.06
C ARG A 240 18.48 11.22 2.84
N ARG A 241 19.26 11.88 3.71
CA ARG A 241 20.30 11.22 4.53
C ARG A 241 19.69 10.21 5.50
N SER A 242 18.61 10.57 6.16
CA SER A 242 17.98 9.73 7.18
C SER A 242 17.35 8.46 6.59
N VAL A 243 16.60 8.59 5.48
CA VAL A 243 15.82 7.50 4.91
C VAL A 243 16.66 6.57 4.04
N PHE A 244 17.57 7.13 3.24
CA PHE A 244 18.38 6.34 2.30
C PHE A 244 19.80 6.07 2.77
N GLY A 245 20.25 6.70 3.85
CA GLY A 245 21.60 6.53 4.38
C GLY A 245 22.71 7.15 3.50
N TRP A 246 22.34 7.95 2.51
CA TRP A 246 23.29 8.60 1.62
C TRP A 246 24.01 9.75 2.33
N ARG A 247 25.33 9.71 2.28
CA ARG A 247 26.20 10.77 2.81
C ARG A 247 26.72 11.60 1.65
N ASP A 248 26.76 12.91 1.83
CA ASP A 248 27.44 13.82 0.91
C ASP A 248 28.95 13.66 1.17
N THR A 249 29.64 12.89 0.35
CA THR A 249 31.10 12.80 0.38
C THR A 249 31.69 13.84 -0.55
N GLU A 250 32.81 14.46 -0.17
CA GLU A 250 33.51 15.45 -0.99
C GLU A 250 33.96 14.90 -2.35
N GLU A 251 33.96 13.57 -2.53
CA GLU A 251 34.35 12.88 -3.76
C GLU A 251 33.18 12.47 -4.67
N GLY A 252 31.94 12.88 -4.37
CA GLY A 252 30.77 12.60 -5.22
C GLY A 252 30.39 11.12 -5.34
N GLN A 253 30.99 10.24 -4.57
CA GLN A 253 30.59 8.85 -4.47
C GLN A 253 29.62 8.67 -3.28
N ASP A 254 28.34 8.77 -3.57
CA ASP A 254 27.31 8.31 -2.66
C ASP A 254 27.54 6.83 -2.34
N VAL A 255 27.92 6.53 -1.12
CA VAL A 255 27.91 5.15 -0.62
C VAL A 255 26.48 4.84 -0.22
N PRO A 256 25.73 4.04 -0.99
CA PRO A 256 24.36 3.72 -0.65
C PRO A 256 24.36 2.89 0.64
N GLY A 257 23.65 3.34 1.65
CA GLY A 257 23.36 2.51 2.82
C GLY A 257 22.54 1.27 2.45
N HIS A 258 21.80 1.35 1.34
CA HIS A 258 21.03 0.26 0.75
C HIS A 258 21.40 0.11 -0.74
N THR A 259 22.05 -0.99 -1.08
CA THR A 259 22.77 -1.19 -2.34
C THR A 259 21.91 -1.58 -3.53
N ARG A 260 20.61 -1.88 -3.35
CA ARG A 260 19.77 -2.38 -4.44
C ARG A 260 19.02 -1.25 -5.13
N ILE A 261 19.35 -0.97 -6.39
CA ILE A 261 18.55 -0.09 -7.25
C ILE A 261 17.27 -0.84 -7.65
N LEU A 262 16.10 -0.30 -7.26
CA LEU A 262 14.81 -0.90 -7.56
C LEU A 262 14.27 -0.48 -8.93
N VAL A 263 14.53 0.77 -9.35
CA VAL A 263 14.13 1.32 -10.65
C VAL A 263 15.30 2.10 -11.22
N SER A 264 15.80 1.66 -12.39
CA SER A 264 16.87 2.34 -13.13
C SER A 264 16.32 3.45 -14.03
N ASP A 265 17.21 4.36 -14.45
CA ASP A 265 16.85 5.40 -15.44
C ASP A 265 16.35 4.76 -16.75
N GLY A 266 16.99 3.69 -17.22
CA GLY A 266 16.53 2.96 -18.42
C GLY A 266 15.12 2.39 -18.30
N MET A 267 14.75 1.89 -17.12
CA MET A 267 13.37 1.43 -16.87
C MET A 267 12.38 2.60 -16.93
N LEU A 268 12.72 3.78 -16.41
CA LEU A 268 11.87 4.96 -16.50
C LEU A 268 11.71 5.45 -17.95
N ASP A 269 12.78 5.35 -18.75
CA ASP A 269 12.73 5.66 -20.17
C ASP A 269 11.81 4.69 -20.93
N GLU A 270 11.84 3.39 -20.61
CA GLU A 270 10.91 2.41 -21.17
C GLU A 270 9.45 2.74 -20.83
N PHE A 271 9.15 3.10 -19.59
CA PHE A 271 7.79 3.54 -19.23
C PHE A 271 7.35 4.77 -20.02
N TYR A 272 8.24 5.70 -20.25
CA TYR A 272 7.94 6.87 -21.08
C TYR A 272 7.63 6.46 -22.52
N VAL A 273 8.47 5.63 -23.13
CA VAL A 273 8.27 5.08 -24.49
C VAL A 273 6.93 4.36 -24.61
N ILE A 274 6.59 3.51 -23.64
CA ILE A 274 5.32 2.76 -23.64
C ILE A 274 4.13 3.73 -23.60
N ALA A 275 4.16 4.74 -22.74
CA ALA A 275 3.10 5.73 -22.64
C ALA A 275 2.89 6.49 -23.96
N GLU A 276 3.97 6.90 -24.60
CA GLU A 276 3.92 7.59 -25.87
C GLU A 276 3.39 6.67 -27.01
N ARG A 277 3.78 5.40 -27.02
CA ARG A 277 3.22 4.41 -27.98
C ARG A 277 1.71 4.25 -27.84
N VAL A 278 1.23 4.18 -26.60
CA VAL A 278 -0.21 4.04 -26.32
C VAL A 278 -0.98 5.29 -26.74
N SER A 279 -0.42 6.47 -26.52
CA SER A 279 -1.12 7.73 -26.78
C SER A 279 -1.01 8.22 -28.24
N LYS A 280 0.13 8.02 -28.90
CA LYS A 280 0.44 8.61 -30.22
C LYS A 280 0.77 7.59 -31.31
N GLY A 281 0.76 6.30 -30.98
CA GLY A 281 1.20 5.22 -31.88
C GLY A 281 2.74 5.20 -32.04
N GLU A 282 3.24 4.22 -32.81
CA GLU A 282 4.69 3.93 -32.88
C GLU A 282 5.51 5.11 -33.44
N ARG A 283 5.01 5.76 -34.49
CA ARG A 283 5.70 6.90 -35.13
C ARG A 283 5.73 8.12 -34.21
N GLY A 284 4.60 8.47 -33.62
CA GLY A 284 4.50 9.58 -32.66
C GLY A 284 5.30 9.36 -31.39
N ALA A 285 5.45 8.11 -30.94
CA ALA A 285 6.32 7.78 -29.82
C ALA A 285 7.79 8.03 -30.11
N GLN A 286 8.29 7.65 -31.30
CA GLN A 286 9.67 7.92 -31.69
C GLN A 286 9.96 9.42 -31.77
N GLU A 287 9.05 10.21 -32.33
CA GLU A 287 9.15 11.66 -32.39
C GLU A 287 9.13 12.29 -30.98
N ALA A 288 8.25 11.84 -30.10
CA ALA A 288 8.14 12.36 -28.74
C ALA A 288 9.37 12.03 -27.88
N VAL A 289 9.93 10.82 -28.00
CA VAL A 289 11.18 10.42 -27.33
C VAL A 289 12.35 11.27 -27.82
N ARG A 290 12.41 11.55 -29.10
CA ARG A 290 13.43 12.46 -29.67
C ARG A 290 13.28 13.88 -29.14
N ALA A 291 12.06 14.44 -29.15
CA ALA A 291 11.76 15.77 -28.64
C ALA A 291 12.08 15.89 -27.13
N ALA A 292 11.74 14.87 -26.34
CA ALA A 292 12.05 14.85 -24.90
C ALA A 292 13.56 14.79 -24.58
N ARG A 293 14.37 14.32 -25.52
CA ARG A 293 15.84 14.38 -25.39
C ARG A 293 16.42 15.74 -25.81
N GLU A 294 15.76 16.43 -26.72
CA GLU A 294 16.16 17.74 -27.22
C GLU A 294 15.64 18.85 -26.28
N GLU A 295 14.41 18.71 -25.76
CA GLU A 295 13.81 19.64 -24.80
C GLU A 295 13.47 18.86 -23.51
N PRO A 296 14.21 19.07 -22.41
CA PRO A 296 13.91 18.41 -21.16
C PRO A 296 12.48 18.77 -20.69
N PRO A 297 11.78 17.83 -20.06
CA PRO A 297 10.44 18.08 -19.54
C PRO A 297 10.46 19.27 -18.57
N PRO A 298 9.35 20.02 -18.45
CA PRO A 298 9.27 21.17 -17.55
C PRO A 298 9.63 20.74 -16.12
N ALA A 299 10.32 21.66 -15.43
CA ALA A 299 10.75 21.42 -14.06
C ALA A 299 9.55 21.11 -13.16
N ASN A 300 9.66 20.07 -12.35
CA ASN A 300 8.60 19.59 -11.46
C ASN A 300 9.12 19.52 -10.02
N SER A 301 8.30 19.98 -9.08
CA SER A 301 8.58 19.88 -7.65
C SER A 301 8.66 18.44 -7.14
N HIS A 302 7.99 17.51 -7.82
CA HIS A 302 7.78 16.14 -7.36
C HIS A 302 7.27 16.07 -5.90
N LEU A 303 6.41 17.02 -5.50
CA LEU A 303 5.95 17.18 -4.12
C LEU A 303 5.49 15.87 -3.47
N SER A 304 4.80 15.00 -4.21
CA SER A 304 4.36 13.70 -3.69
C SER A 304 5.52 12.80 -3.25
N LEU A 305 6.65 12.83 -3.98
CA LEU A 305 7.86 12.08 -3.64
C LEU A 305 8.65 12.75 -2.52
N LEU A 306 8.73 14.07 -2.50
CA LEU A 306 9.36 14.80 -1.40
C LEU A 306 8.58 14.58 -0.09
N ALA A 307 7.26 14.63 -0.15
CA ALA A 307 6.39 14.47 1.02
C ALA A 307 6.45 13.07 1.64
N ILE A 308 6.54 12.01 0.82
CA ILE A 308 6.64 10.65 1.37
C ILE A 308 7.99 10.42 2.06
N VAL A 309 9.07 10.94 1.52
CA VAL A 309 10.39 10.81 2.14
C VAL A 309 10.49 11.63 3.43
N ASP A 310 9.92 12.84 3.45
CA ASP A 310 9.80 13.64 4.68
C ASP A 310 8.94 12.93 5.73
N CYS A 311 7.84 12.30 5.32
CA CYS A 311 6.99 11.49 6.20
C CYS A 311 7.78 10.31 6.80
N TRP A 312 8.51 9.54 6.00
CA TRP A 312 9.34 8.44 6.49
C TRP A 312 10.43 8.94 7.44
N HIS A 313 11.07 10.07 7.12
CA HIS A 313 12.06 10.70 7.98
C HIS A 313 11.49 11.06 9.36
N VAL A 314 10.36 11.77 9.40
CA VAL A 314 9.74 12.23 10.65
C VAL A 314 9.28 11.06 11.53
N LEU A 315 8.79 9.98 10.91
CA LEU A 315 8.31 8.79 11.62
C LEU A 315 9.41 7.74 11.89
N GLY A 316 10.64 7.96 11.41
CA GLY A 316 11.72 6.99 11.55
C GLY A 316 11.47 5.68 10.80
N ILE A 317 10.73 5.72 9.67
CA ILE A 317 10.40 4.56 8.87
C ILE A 317 11.53 4.28 7.88
N ASP A 318 12.06 3.06 7.93
CA ASP A 318 12.92 2.51 6.88
C ASP A 318 12.05 1.77 5.85
N PRO A 319 11.86 2.30 4.63
CA PRO A 319 11.02 1.68 3.63
C PRO A 319 11.57 0.36 3.09
N TYR A 320 12.86 0.06 3.28
CA TYR A 320 13.50 -1.18 2.83
C TYR A 320 13.35 -2.34 3.80
N ARG A 321 13.12 -2.05 5.08
CA ARG A 321 13.09 -3.05 6.15
C ARG A 321 12.16 -4.23 5.90
N HIS A 322 11.05 -3.98 5.19
CA HIS A 322 10.00 -4.98 4.96
C HIS A 322 9.82 -5.35 3.48
N LEU A 323 10.75 -4.94 2.60
CA LEU A 323 10.66 -5.20 1.15
C LEU A 323 10.58 -6.69 0.79
N GLU A 324 11.31 -7.53 1.53
CA GLU A 324 11.30 -8.98 1.28
C GLU A 324 10.07 -9.67 1.87
N LEU A 325 9.35 -9.00 2.75
CA LEU A 325 8.22 -9.56 3.47
C LEU A 325 6.86 -9.18 2.85
N ALA A 326 6.63 -7.90 2.65
CA ALA A 326 5.29 -7.39 2.36
C ALA A 326 5.24 -6.42 1.16
N ALA A 327 6.31 -6.35 0.36
CA ALA A 327 6.36 -5.41 -0.75
C ALA A 327 5.53 -5.88 -1.94
N THR A 328 4.35 -5.32 -2.08
CA THR A 328 3.59 -5.41 -3.33
C THR A 328 4.36 -4.77 -4.49
N PRO A 329 4.10 -5.15 -5.76
CA PRO A 329 4.70 -4.47 -6.91
C PRO A 329 4.49 -2.95 -6.89
N VAL A 330 3.33 -2.48 -6.44
CA VAL A 330 3.03 -1.04 -6.28
C VAL A 330 4.00 -0.38 -5.32
N PHE A 331 4.24 -0.99 -4.16
CA PHE A 331 5.15 -0.44 -3.16
C PHE A 331 6.61 -0.46 -3.63
N ARG A 332 7.06 -1.56 -4.27
CA ARG A 332 8.42 -1.65 -4.86
C ARG A 332 8.66 -0.57 -5.90
N MET A 333 7.70 -0.34 -6.79
CA MET A 333 7.78 0.71 -7.80
C MET A 333 7.79 2.10 -7.16
N TRP A 334 6.97 2.32 -6.13
CA TRP A 334 6.92 3.60 -5.42
C TRP A 334 8.24 3.94 -4.74
N ILE A 335 8.81 3.00 -3.98
CA ILE A 335 10.15 3.17 -3.40
C ILE A 335 11.18 3.39 -4.51
N GLY A 336 11.13 2.61 -5.59
CA GLY A 336 12.09 2.68 -6.67
C GLY A 336 12.10 4.03 -7.39
N VAL A 337 10.93 4.60 -7.68
CA VAL A 337 10.81 5.95 -8.26
C VAL A 337 11.30 7.01 -7.27
N THR A 338 10.93 6.86 -6.00
CA THR A 338 11.39 7.77 -4.94
C THR A 338 12.91 7.70 -4.78
N GLN A 339 13.47 6.50 -4.72
CA GLN A 339 14.91 6.27 -4.68
C GLN A 339 15.63 6.88 -5.89
N ASN A 340 15.05 6.74 -7.08
CA ASN A 340 15.63 7.29 -8.31
C ASN A 340 15.78 8.82 -8.24
N LEU A 341 14.74 9.54 -7.75
CA LEU A 341 14.82 10.98 -7.53
C LEU A 341 15.90 11.33 -6.50
N PHE A 342 15.87 10.64 -5.36
CA PHE A 342 16.73 10.97 -4.21
C PHE A 342 18.16 10.48 -4.35
N ARG A 343 18.49 9.63 -5.34
CA ARG A 343 19.83 9.16 -5.61
C ARG A 343 20.78 10.30 -5.99
N SER A 344 20.30 11.29 -6.75
CA SER A 344 21.09 12.46 -7.14
C SER A 344 20.72 13.68 -6.28
N PRO A 345 21.68 14.22 -5.51
CA PRO A 345 21.48 15.50 -4.82
C PRO A 345 21.03 16.61 -5.76
N GLU A 346 21.58 16.66 -6.97
CA GLU A 346 21.26 17.67 -7.99
C GLU A 346 19.80 17.58 -8.43
N ARG A 347 19.26 16.36 -8.63
CA ARG A 347 17.84 16.14 -8.95
C ARG A 347 16.94 16.59 -7.82
N VAL A 348 17.29 16.28 -6.58
CA VAL A 348 16.54 16.71 -5.39
C VAL A 348 16.53 18.24 -5.27
N LEU A 349 17.69 18.88 -5.43
CA LEU A 349 17.81 20.33 -5.37
C LEU A 349 17.09 21.01 -6.56
N ALA A 350 17.10 20.39 -7.75
CA ALA A 350 16.32 20.84 -8.90
C ALA A 350 14.82 20.78 -8.63
N ALA A 351 14.32 19.69 -8.01
CA ALA A 351 12.93 19.57 -7.59
C ALA A 351 12.54 20.65 -6.55
N CYS A 352 13.38 20.91 -5.56
CA CYS A 352 13.17 22.00 -4.61
C CYS A 352 13.14 23.37 -5.29
N ARG A 353 14.04 23.60 -6.25
CA ARG A 353 14.08 24.84 -7.04
C ARG A 353 12.83 25.02 -7.89
N ALA A 354 12.39 23.95 -8.54
CA ALA A 354 11.14 23.95 -9.31
C ALA A 354 9.94 24.28 -8.41
N GLY A 355 9.83 23.67 -7.25
CA GLY A 355 8.75 23.94 -6.30
C GLY A 355 8.69 25.40 -5.83
N VAL A 356 9.84 26.08 -5.72
CA VAL A 356 9.90 27.46 -5.25
C VAL A 356 9.71 28.45 -6.39
N TYR A 357 10.38 28.27 -7.54
CA TYR A 357 10.49 29.29 -8.57
C TYR A 357 9.66 29.01 -9.82
N ASP A 358 9.24 27.76 -10.05
CA ASP A 358 8.40 27.39 -11.18
C ASP A 358 6.93 27.31 -10.76
N VAL A 359 6.06 27.91 -11.54
CA VAL A 359 4.61 27.94 -11.28
C VAL A 359 3.82 26.95 -12.13
N SER A 360 4.47 26.23 -13.05
CA SER A 360 3.81 25.37 -14.04
C SER A 360 2.95 24.28 -13.41
N PHE A 361 3.38 23.72 -12.27
CA PHE A 361 2.68 22.67 -11.53
C PHE A 361 2.14 23.13 -10.16
N ARG A 362 2.15 24.44 -9.90
CA ARG A 362 1.74 24.97 -8.59
C ARG A 362 0.29 24.69 -8.24
N ALA A 363 -0.61 24.69 -9.22
CA ALA A 363 -2.01 24.35 -9.02
C ALA A 363 -2.16 22.84 -8.68
N ASP A 364 -1.39 21.99 -9.37
CA ASP A 364 -1.37 20.55 -9.10
C ASP A 364 -0.85 20.25 -7.68
N ASP A 365 0.22 20.93 -7.26
CA ASP A 365 0.78 20.82 -5.92
C ASP A 365 -0.22 21.31 -4.85
N LEU A 366 -0.96 22.41 -5.10
CA LEU A 366 -1.98 22.92 -4.21
C LEU A 366 -3.09 21.87 -4.00
N GLU A 367 -3.66 21.37 -5.09
CA GLU A 367 -4.76 20.39 -4.99
C GLU A 367 -4.29 19.07 -4.38
N PHE A 368 -3.04 18.68 -4.64
CA PHE A 368 -2.44 17.55 -3.95
C PHE A 368 -2.41 17.72 -2.43
N VAL A 369 -2.01 18.90 -1.94
CA VAL A 369 -2.01 19.22 -0.49
C VAL A 369 -3.42 19.26 0.07
N VAL A 370 -4.38 19.86 -0.65
CA VAL A 370 -5.79 19.89 -0.24
C VAL A 370 -6.34 18.48 -0.11
N ALA A 371 -6.10 17.64 -1.11
CA ALA A 371 -6.52 16.24 -1.11
C ALA A 371 -5.85 15.42 0.02
N ALA A 372 -4.54 15.60 0.26
CA ALA A 372 -3.83 14.93 1.34
C ALA A 372 -4.42 15.29 2.71
N ARG A 373 -4.73 16.55 2.94
CA ARG A 373 -5.39 17.02 4.15
C ARG A 373 -6.81 16.48 4.31
N GLY A 374 -7.52 16.29 3.20
CA GLY A 374 -8.85 15.67 3.18
C GLY A 374 -8.84 14.19 3.59
N TRP A 375 -7.80 13.44 3.24
CA TRP A 375 -7.66 12.03 3.60
C TRP A 375 -7.29 11.79 5.07
N ALA A 376 -6.55 12.69 5.71
CA ALA A 376 -6.11 12.55 7.10
C ALA A 376 -7.28 12.40 8.11
N PRO A 377 -8.33 13.26 8.14
CA PRO A 377 -9.45 13.08 9.04
C PRO A 377 -10.33 11.89 8.69
N VAL A 378 -10.41 11.46 7.42
CA VAL A 378 -11.19 10.29 7.01
C VAL A 378 -10.65 9.02 7.67
N SER A 379 -9.34 8.82 7.70
CA SER A 379 -8.73 7.68 8.38
C SER A 379 -9.02 7.67 9.89
N TYR A 380 -9.01 8.82 10.54
CA TYR A 380 -9.31 8.95 11.96
C TYR A 380 -10.78 8.73 12.29
N THR A 381 -11.70 9.26 11.48
CA THR A 381 -13.15 9.14 11.69
C THR A 381 -13.64 7.71 11.51
N HIS A 382 -13.09 6.98 10.54
CA HIS A 382 -13.43 5.57 10.34
C HIS A 382 -12.98 4.68 11.51
N LEU A 383 -11.80 4.90 12.07
CA LEU A 383 -11.35 4.19 13.27
C LEU A 383 -12.28 4.41 14.44
N ARG A 384 -12.67 5.67 14.74
CA ARG A 384 -13.62 5.97 15.82
C ARG A 384 -15.03 5.42 15.60
N ALA A 385 -15.51 5.38 14.36
CA ALA A 385 -16.83 4.82 14.05
C ALA A 385 -16.87 3.29 14.28
N HIS A 386 -15.75 2.59 14.21
CA HIS A 386 -15.65 1.19 14.61
C HIS A 386 -15.59 1.02 16.11
N GLU A 387 -14.86 1.86 16.84
CA GLU A 387 -14.81 1.87 18.32
C GLU A 387 -16.18 2.11 18.95
N THR A 388 -17.01 3.00 18.36
CA THR A 388 -18.36 3.32 18.90
C THR A 388 -19.45 2.34 18.53
N ARG A 389 -19.23 1.42 17.58
CA ARG A 389 -20.18 0.36 17.22
C ARG A 389 -20.02 -0.91 18.05
N GLY A 390 -19.00 -0.99 18.90
CA GLY A 390 -18.72 -2.08 19.82
C GLY A 390 -19.34 -1.92 21.23
N HIS A 391 -20.18 -0.92 21.47
CA HIS A 391 -20.89 -0.71 22.73
C HIS A 391 -22.39 -0.94 22.57
#